data_9b1780ec8edf29bad0b801fe98e23488
#
_entry.id   9b1780ec8edf29bad0b801fe98e23488
#
_cell.length_a   1.000
_cell.length_b   1.000
_cell.length_c   1.000
_cell.angle_alpha   90.00
_cell.angle_beta   90.00
_cell.angle_gamma   90.00
#
_symmetry.space_group_name_H-M   'P 1'
#
loop_
_entity.id
_entity.type
_entity.pdbx_description
1 polymer ?
#
loop_
_entity_poly.entity_id
_entity_poly.type
_entity_poly.pdbx_seq_one_letter_code
_entity_poly.pdbx_strand_id
1 'polypeptide(L)'
;MSNIKRLKFLIKGLNTILNQKLGKKSFEYYSDQYWNDLPRIQNYINQSTTDNPDVTWIKDILIRFKQYVPFNRVLIVGCGNGWVERELYDLGIGKNFDAFDMSDSHLQLAKKLAENRSIHYFKDNINNLKNLKLKHYHAIFNVGVLHHAFRLSKTMWELNKTLKKNGLMFNFEYVGPSYNQYSDKHVKIIKQVNDSLPSRFKTIIPLRPKLTSFQNGDPSEAVNADLLLSTITRFFNIIYERKINGGIAYPILWNNIDEFKKIDLDAQKITDLLITKDEQFTSQGKIPSLFLYSVVMPKPYSMIPSNEFLSL
;
A
#
# COMPACT_ATOMS: atom_id res chain seq x y z
N MET A 1 10.68 -5.69 -29.96
CA MET A 1 10.23 -4.61 -29.02
C MET A 1 10.61 -3.28 -29.62
N SER A 2 9.68 -2.34 -29.81
CA SER A 2 9.99 -1.08 -30.49
C SER A 2 10.91 -0.21 -29.62
N ASN A 3 11.89 0.44 -30.25
CA ASN A 3 12.80 1.40 -29.62
C ASN A 3 12.05 2.49 -28.84
N ILE A 4 10.79 2.76 -29.20
CA ILE A 4 9.90 3.73 -28.57
C ILE A 4 9.54 3.33 -27.12
N LYS A 5 9.27 2.04 -26.81
CA LYS A 5 8.96 1.60 -25.43
C LYS A 5 10.20 1.72 -24.53
N ARG A 6 11.37 1.40 -25.08
CA ARG A 6 12.65 1.55 -24.37
C ARG A 6 12.98 3.01 -24.08
N LEU A 7 12.68 3.89 -25.05
CA LEU A 7 12.87 5.33 -24.90
C LEU A 7 11.91 5.92 -23.88
N LYS A 8 10.62 5.56 -23.92
CA LYS A 8 9.61 5.99 -22.91
C LYS A 8 9.99 5.58 -21.49
N PHE A 9 10.48 4.34 -21.31
CA PHE A 9 10.96 3.85 -20.00
C PHE A 9 12.18 4.64 -19.51
N LEU A 10 13.15 4.90 -20.38
CA LEU A 10 14.34 5.72 -20.06
C LEU A 10 13.93 7.18 -19.76
N ILE A 11 12.99 7.75 -20.50
CA ILE A 11 12.48 9.10 -20.25
C ILE A 11 11.73 9.16 -18.93
N LYS A 12 10.91 8.16 -18.60
CA LYS A 12 10.21 8.09 -17.28
C LYS A 12 11.22 8.00 -16.14
N GLY A 13 12.26 7.16 -16.24
CA GLY A 13 13.35 7.06 -15.26
C GLY A 13 14.17 8.36 -15.15
N LEU A 14 14.51 9.00 -16.29
CA LEU A 14 15.21 10.28 -16.30
C LEU A 14 14.35 11.42 -15.74
N ASN A 15 13.06 11.47 -16.05
CA ASN A 15 12.15 12.46 -15.49
C ASN A 15 11.98 12.28 -13.97
N THR A 16 11.93 11.05 -13.47
CA THR A 16 11.92 10.76 -12.02
C THR A 16 13.17 11.30 -11.35
N ILE A 17 14.36 11.01 -11.91
CA ILE A 17 15.65 11.49 -11.38
C ILE A 17 15.76 13.02 -11.48
N LEU A 18 15.30 13.62 -12.59
CA LEU A 18 15.32 15.07 -12.79
C LEU A 18 14.35 15.79 -11.85
N ASN A 19 13.14 15.26 -11.68
CA ASN A 19 12.14 15.82 -10.80
C ASN A 19 12.59 15.80 -9.33
N GLN A 20 13.30 14.75 -8.92
CA GLN A 20 13.88 14.65 -7.57
C GLN A 20 15.05 15.63 -7.39
N LYS A 21 15.96 15.76 -8.37
CA LYS A 21 17.06 16.74 -8.34
C LYS A 21 16.57 18.20 -8.37
N LEU A 22 15.41 18.46 -8.98
CA LEU A 22 14.78 19.79 -9.05
C LEU A 22 13.85 20.08 -7.87
N GLY A 23 13.79 19.21 -6.85
CA GLY A 23 12.91 19.36 -5.69
C GLY A 23 11.42 19.31 -6.05
N LYS A 24 11.07 18.73 -7.21
CA LYS A 24 9.68 18.46 -7.54
C LYS A 24 9.14 17.42 -6.57
N LYS A 25 8.03 17.78 -5.97
CA LYS A 25 7.44 17.18 -4.78
C LYS A 25 6.99 15.75 -5.05
N SER A 26 7.06 14.88 -4.04
CA SER A 26 6.54 13.49 -4.05
C SER A 26 5.12 13.37 -4.62
N PHE A 27 4.29 14.41 -4.48
CA PHE A 27 2.97 14.53 -5.08
C PHE A 27 2.94 14.26 -6.59
N GLU A 28 3.91 14.79 -7.39
CA GLU A 28 3.94 14.54 -8.83
C GLU A 28 4.36 13.10 -9.16
N TYR A 29 5.11 12.45 -8.28
CA TYR A 29 5.48 11.05 -8.42
C TYR A 29 4.29 10.11 -8.19
N TYR A 30 3.44 10.40 -7.18
CA TYR A 30 2.28 9.61 -6.82
C TYR A 30 0.96 10.10 -7.44
N SER A 31 0.98 11.08 -8.35
CA SER A 31 -0.21 11.57 -9.06
C SER A 31 -0.64 10.68 -10.23
N ASP A 32 0.23 9.77 -10.65
CA ASP A 32 -0.06 8.83 -11.73
C ASP A 32 -1.02 7.73 -11.27
N GLN A 33 -1.78 7.21 -12.21
CA GLN A 33 -2.67 6.08 -11.98
C GLN A 33 -1.87 4.81 -11.67
N TYR A 34 -2.25 4.13 -10.58
CA TYR A 34 -1.63 2.88 -10.14
C TYR A 34 -2.29 1.66 -10.81
N TRP A 35 -1.63 0.51 -10.71
CA TRP A 35 -2.17 -0.74 -11.20
C TRP A 35 -3.51 -1.11 -10.55
N ASN A 36 -3.68 -0.80 -9.27
CA ASN A 36 -4.90 -1.03 -8.49
C ASN A 36 -6.05 -0.06 -8.82
N ASP A 37 -5.83 0.96 -9.66
CA ASP A 37 -6.90 1.82 -10.18
C ASP A 37 -7.59 1.20 -11.41
N LEU A 38 -7.04 0.14 -11.98
CA LEU A 38 -7.68 -0.57 -13.10
C LEU A 38 -8.95 -1.29 -12.61
N PRO A 39 -10.12 -1.13 -13.28
CA PRO A 39 -11.40 -1.66 -12.79
C PRO A 39 -11.37 -3.18 -12.51
N ARG A 40 -10.71 -3.96 -13.38
CA ARG A 40 -10.56 -5.41 -13.18
C ARG A 40 -9.73 -5.75 -11.94
N ILE A 41 -8.70 -4.96 -11.66
CA ILE A 41 -7.88 -5.13 -10.46
C ILE A 41 -8.64 -4.68 -9.21
N GLN A 42 -9.44 -3.62 -9.28
CA GLN A 42 -10.31 -3.22 -8.17
C GLN A 42 -11.30 -4.32 -7.81
N ASN A 43 -11.98 -4.91 -8.80
CA ASN A 43 -12.88 -6.05 -8.56
C ASN A 43 -12.15 -7.25 -7.96
N TYR A 44 -10.94 -7.54 -8.44
CA TYR A 44 -10.10 -8.60 -7.88
C TYR A 44 -9.68 -8.32 -6.44
N ILE A 45 -9.25 -7.09 -6.12
CA ILE A 45 -8.92 -6.68 -4.76
C ILE A 45 -10.15 -6.78 -3.85
N ASN A 46 -11.31 -6.30 -4.30
CA ASN A 46 -12.56 -6.39 -3.58
C ASN A 46 -12.91 -7.86 -3.29
N GLN A 47 -12.92 -8.72 -4.30
CA GLN A 47 -13.17 -10.16 -4.14
C GLN A 47 -12.18 -10.79 -3.14
N SER A 48 -10.89 -10.43 -3.22
CA SER A 48 -9.86 -10.98 -2.34
C SER A 48 -10.01 -10.51 -0.89
N THR A 49 -10.45 -9.27 -0.67
CA THR A 49 -10.52 -8.66 0.67
C THR A 49 -11.85 -8.85 1.36
N THR A 50 -12.96 -8.92 0.60
CA THR A 50 -14.33 -8.88 1.14
C THR A 50 -15.19 -10.11 0.79
N ASP A 51 -14.69 -10.99 -0.08
CA ASP A 51 -15.42 -12.10 -0.70
C ASP A 51 -16.53 -11.61 -1.67
N ASN A 52 -16.54 -10.32 -2.05
CA ASN A 52 -17.51 -9.71 -2.97
C ASN A 52 -16.84 -8.66 -3.88
N PRO A 53 -16.85 -8.84 -5.23
CA PRO A 53 -16.17 -7.93 -6.16
C PRO A 53 -16.75 -6.52 -6.20
N ASP A 54 -18.00 -6.34 -5.73
CA ASP A 54 -18.71 -5.06 -5.76
C ASP A 54 -18.60 -4.28 -4.43
N VAL A 55 -17.97 -4.88 -3.41
CA VAL A 55 -17.82 -4.27 -2.07
C VAL A 55 -16.35 -3.96 -1.82
N THR A 56 -16.02 -2.68 -1.69
CA THR A 56 -14.65 -2.26 -1.32
C THR A 56 -14.33 -2.65 0.12
N TRP A 57 -13.05 -2.82 0.44
CA TRP A 57 -12.60 -3.10 1.81
C TRP A 57 -13.03 -2.01 2.82
N ILE A 58 -13.21 -0.76 2.37
CA ILE A 58 -13.75 0.33 3.20
C ILE A 58 -15.23 0.10 3.50
N LYS A 59 -16.04 -0.23 2.48
CA LYS A 59 -17.47 -0.51 2.67
C LYS A 59 -17.72 -1.78 3.51
N ASP A 60 -16.85 -2.79 3.39
CA ASP A 60 -16.91 -4.02 4.19
C ASP A 60 -16.78 -3.75 5.70
N ILE A 61 -16.18 -2.63 6.11
CA ILE A 61 -16.12 -2.21 7.52
C ILE A 61 -17.54 -2.06 8.10
N LEU A 62 -18.48 -1.52 7.34
CA LEU A 62 -19.89 -1.37 7.77
C LEU A 62 -20.62 -2.72 7.90
N ILE A 63 -20.10 -3.77 7.29
CA ILE A 63 -20.67 -5.13 7.32
C ILE A 63 -19.96 -5.96 8.38
N ARG A 64 -18.65 -6.14 8.24
CA ARG A 64 -17.83 -7.06 9.04
C ARG A 64 -17.47 -6.50 10.43
N PHE A 65 -17.32 -5.19 10.53
CA PHE A 65 -16.93 -4.50 11.76
C PHE A 65 -18.00 -3.54 12.27
N LYS A 66 -19.27 -3.77 11.89
CA LYS A 66 -20.40 -2.91 12.25
C LYS A 66 -20.52 -2.59 13.75
N GLN A 67 -20.10 -3.52 14.62
CA GLN A 67 -20.16 -3.33 16.09
C GLN A 67 -19.14 -2.31 16.62
N TYR A 68 -18.16 -1.90 15.80
CA TYR A 68 -17.16 -0.90 16.17
C TYR A 68 -17.45 0.49 15.62
N VAL A 69 -18.31 0.60 14.59
CA VAL A 69 -18.63 1.87 13.95
C VAL A 69 -19.84 2.54 14.58
N PRO A 70 -19.87 3.88 14.60
CA PRO A 70 -18.83 4.79 14.11
C PRO A 70 -17.67 4.92 15.11
N PHE A 71 -16.43 4.90 14.60
CA PHE A 71 -15.24 5.21 15.40
C PHE A 71 -15.25 6.69 15.81
N ASN A 72 -15.18 6.97 17.12
CA ASN A 72 -15.22 8.36 17.58
C ASN A 72 -13.98 9.16 17.20
N ARG A 73 -12.78 8.54 17.25
CA ARG A 73 -11.52 9.16 16.83
C ARG A 73 -10.72 8.18 15.97
N VAL A 74 -10.30 8.66 14.82
CA VAL A 74 -9.57 7.89 13.79
C VAL A 74 -8.23 8.56 13.51
N LEU A 75 -7.18 7.77 13.37
CA LEU A 75 -5.88 8.22 12.88
C LEU A 75 -5.64 7.66 11.47
N ILE A 76 -5.24 8.52 10.56
CA ILE A 76 -4.74 8.13 9.23
C ILE A 76 -3.23 8.36 9.18
N VAL A 77 -2.49 7.30 8.92
CA VAL A 77 -1.03 7.32 8.82
C VAL A 77 -0.62 7.47 7.37
N GLY A 78 0.14 8.54 7.04
CA GLY A 78 0.55 8.80 5.65
C GLY A 78 -0.64 9.04 4.73
N CYS A 79 -1.44 10.08 5.01
CA CYS A 79 -2.75 10.29 4.38
C CYS A 79 -2.68 10.65 2.88
N GLY A 80 -1.50 11.01 2.36
CA GLY A 80 -1.37 11.45 0.97
C GLY A 80 -2.32 12.60 0.63
N ASN A 81 -3.13 12.42 -0.41
CA ASN A 81 -4.14 13.40 -0.82
C ASN A 81 -5.46 13.34 -0.02
N GLY A 82 -5.54 12.52 0.99
CA GLY A 82 -6.67 12.47 1.92
C GLY A 82 -7.90 11.71 1.43
N TRP A 83 -7.78 10.80 0.47
CA TRP A 83 -8.94 10.09 -0.10
C TRP A 83 -9.55 9.10 0.89
N VAL A 84 -8.74 8.43 1.72
CA VAL A 84 -9.20 7.41 2.67
C VAL A 84 -10.11 8.01 3.72
N GLU A 85 -9.63 9.04 4.43
CA GLU A 85 -10.41 9.68 5.50
C GLU A 85 -11.66 10.39 5.00
N ARG A 86 -11.64 10.93 3.77
CA ARG A 86 -12.86 11.49 3.17
C ARG A 86 -13.90 10.41 2.93
N GLU A 87 -13.51 9.26 2.34
CA GLU A 87 -14.43 8.14 2.11
C GLU A 87 -14.96 7.57 3.44
N LEU A 88 -14.08 7.38 4.43
CA LEU A 88 -14.47 6.92 5.77
C LEU A 88 -15.46 7.89 6.46
N TYR A 89 -15.23 9.19 6.30
CA TYR A 89 -16.13 10.23 6.84
C TYR A 89 -17.48 10.20 6.13
N ASP A 90 -17.50 10.19 4.80
CA ASP A 90 -18.73 10.23 3.99
C ASP A 90 -19.59 8.98 4.18
N LEU A 91 -18.99 7.83 4.47
CA LEU A 91 -19.67 6.59 4.83
C LEU A 91 -20.10 6.52 6.32
N GLY A 92 -19.78 7.54 7.13
CA GLY A 92 -20.10 7.55 8.55
C GLY A 92 -19.32 6.54 9.39
N ILE A 93 -18.19 6.03 8.89
CA ILE A 93 -17.35 5.05 9.59
C ILE A 93 -16.60 5.68 10.75
N GLY A 94 -16.21 6.95 10.62
CA GLY A 94 -15.57 7.72 11.68
C GLY A 94 -16.19 9.11 11.87
N LYS A 95 -16.00 9.71 13.06
CA LYS A 95 -16.53 11.03 13.40
C LYS A 95 -15.50 12.14 13.35
N ASN A 96 -14.32 11.91 13.93
CA ASN A 96 -13.25 12.89 14.03
C ASN A 96 -11.95 12.23 13.56
N PHE A 97 -11.25 12.88 12.67
CA PHE A 97 -10.03 12.34 12.05
C PHE A 97 -8.84 13.23 12.36
N ASP A 98 -7.76 12.59 12.78
CA ASP A 98 -6.40 13.14 12.74
C ASP A 98 -5.67 12.41 11.60
N ALA A 99 -5.10 13.16 10.66
CA ALA A 99 -4.42 12.62 9.50
C ALA A 99 -3.07 13.30 9.30
N PHE A 100 -2.01 12.53 9.08
CA PHE A 100 -0.70 13.11 8.86
C PHE A 100 -0.01 12.58 7.61
N ASP A 101 0.86 13.41 7.08
CA ASP A 101 1.80 13.07 6.01
C ASP A 101 3.10 13.86 6.22
N MET A 102 4.21 13.40 5.63
CA MET A 102 5.46 14.14 5.64
C MET A 102 5.53 15.20 4.53
N SER A 103 4.71 15.08 3.50
CA SER A 103 4.67 15.95 2.32
C SER A 103 3.73 17.13 2.52
N ASP A 104 4.28 18.34 2.52
CA ASP A 104 3.48 19.57 2.60
C ASP A 104 2.50 19.72 1.43
N SER A 105 2.89 19.25 0.23
CA SER A 105 2.01 19.31 -0.95
C SER A 105 0.83 18.37 -0.86
N HIS A 106 1.03 17.16 -0.33
CA HIS A 106 -0.07 16.25 -0.05
C HIS A 106 -1.03 16.84 0.99
N LEU A 107 -0.50 17.37 2.10
CA LEU A 107 -1.32 17.99 3.14
C LEU A 107 -2.10 19.21 2.64
N GLN A 108 -1.51 20.03 1.78
CA GLN A 108 -2.21 21.18 1.16
C GLN A 108 -3.38 20.71 0.29
N LEU A 109 -3.17 19.67 -0.54
CA LEU A 109 -4.21 19.10 -1.38
C LEU A 109 -5.29 18.42 -0.52
N ALA A 110 -4.90 17.61 0.46
CA ALA A 110 -5.82 16.93 1.36
C ALA A 110 -6.73 17.92 2.10
N LYS A 111 -6.14 19.00 2.66
CA LYS A 111 -6.90 20.10 3.31
C LYS A 111 -7.90 20.76 2.35
N LYS A 112 -7.46 21.05 1.11
CA LYS A 112 -8.34 21.64 0.09
C LYS A 112 -9.53 20.73 -0.23
N LEU A 113 -9.28 19.42 -0.37
CA LEU A 113 -10.31 18.43 -0.73
C LEU A 113 -11.20 18.00 0.44
N ALA A 114 -10.78 18.27 1.67
CA ALA A 114 -11.55 17.91 2.86
C ALA A 114 -12.83 18.75 3.04
N GLU A 115 -12.85 19.96 2.49
CA GLU A 115 -13.99 20.88 2.62
C GLU A 115 -14.43 21.04 4.09
N ASN A 116 -15.72 20.77 4.40
CA ASN A 116 -16.31 20.91 5.73
C ASN A 116 -16.22 19.64 6.59
N ARG A 117 -15.47 18.62 6.18
CA ARG A 117 -15.31 17.38 6.96
C ARG A 117 -14.47 17.59 8.21
N SER A 118 -14.81 16.93 9.31
CA SER A 118 -14.07 17.02 10.59
C SER A 118 -12.76 16.22 10.51
N ILE A 119 -11.79 16.73 9.75
CA ILE A 119 -10.48 16.13 9.52
C ILE A 119 -9.40 17.16 9.88
N HIS A 120 -8.57 16.82 10.86
CA HIS A 120 -7.42 17.61 11.26
C HIS A 120 -6.14 17.07 10.59
N TYR A 121 -5.54 17.84 9.69
CA TYR A 121 -4.31 17.49 9.00
C TYR A 121 -3.10 18.15 9.65
N PHE A 122 -2.07 17.35 9.94
CA PHE A 122 -0.80 17.85 10.49
C PHE A 122 0.40 17.15 9.84
N LYS A 123 1.57 17.76 9.96
CA LYS A 123 2.82 17.19 9.45
C LYS A 123 3.46 16.31 10.50
N ASP A 124 3.75 15.06 10.14
CA ASP A 124 4.52 14.12 10.95
C ASP A 124 5.23 13.10 10.04
N ASN A 125 6.14 12.33 10.61
CA ASN A 125 6.93 11.34 9.89
C ASN A 125 6.81 9.97 10.58
N ILE A 126 6.44 8.95 9.83
CA ILE A 126 6.27 7.57 10.33
C ILE A 126 7.54 7.03 11.01
N ASN A 127 8.71 7.51 10.63
CA ASN A 127 9.99 7.12 11.20
C ASN A 127 10.34 7.87 12.50
N ASN A 128 9.55 8.89 12.88
CA ASN A 128 9.78 9.69 14.07
C ASN A 128 8.47 10.33 14.54
N LEU A 129 7.51 9.50 14.91
CA LEU A 129 6.21 9.93 15.41
C LEU A 129 6.35 10.72 16.72
N LYS A 130 5.91 11.97 16.73
CA LYS A 130 6.07 12.88 17.89
C LYS A 130 4.74 13.41 18.43
N ASN A 131 3.72 13.48 17.58
CA ASN A 131 2.48 14.20 17.86
C ASN A 131 1.31 13.29 18.24
N LEU A 132 1.55 11.98 18.37
CA LEU A 132 0.51 11.01 18.65
C LEU A 132 0.16 10.96 20.16
N LYS A 133 -1.13 10.94 20.46
CA LYS A 133 -1.65 10.86 21.83
C LYS A 133 -1.84 9.40 22.25
N LEU A 134 -1.43 9.06 23.49
CA LEU A 134 -1.56 7.71 24.05
C LEU A 134 -3.03 7.32 24.26
N LYS A 135 -3.39 6.08 23.93
CA LYS A 135 -4.74 5.49 24.12
C LYS A 135 -5.86 6.39 23.65
N HIS A 136 -5.65 7.05 22.52
CA HIS A 136 -6.55 8.11 22.02
C HIS A 136 -7.47 7.62 20.91
N TYR A 137 -6.94 6.84 19.98
CA TYR A 137 -7.67 6.46 18.77
C TYR A 137 -8.44 5.15 18.93
N HIS A 138 -9.65 5.13 18.35
CA HIS A 138 -10.50 3.94 18.24
C HIS A 138 -10.16 3.13 17.00
N ALA A 139 -9.69 3.80 15.96
CA ALA A 139 -9.18 3.17 14.76
C ALA A 139 -7.94 3.88 14.22
N ILE A 140 -7.05 3.11 13.60
CA ILE A 140 -5.90 3.58 12.82
C ILE A 140 -6.00 2.96 11.43
N PHE A 141 -5.74 3.75 10.39
CA PHE A 141 -5.67 3.28 9.00
C PHE A 141 -4.29 3.52 8.42
N ASN A 142 -3.72 2.48 7.86
CA ASN A 142 -2.45 2.49 7.14
C ASN A 142 -2.70 1.93 5.73
N VAL A 143 -2.49 2.74 4.70
CA VAL A 143 -2.73 2.35 3.32
C VAL A 143 -1.51 2.67 2.49
N GLY A 144 -0.67 1.67 2.24
CA GLY A 144 0.54 1.81 1.45
C GLY A 144 1.59 2.72 2.10
N VAL A 145 1.81 2.64 3.43
CA VAL A 145 2.71 3.54 4.14
C VAL A 145 3.66 2.86 5.13
N LEU A 146 3.27 1.74 5.74
CA LEU A 146 4.10 1.08 6.76
C LEU A 146 5.39 0.48 6.17
N HIS A 147 5.38 0.11 4.91
CA HIS A 147 6.56 -0.40 4.21
C HIS A 147 7.67 0.66 4.04
N HIS A 148 7.39 1.95 4.29
CA HIS A 148 8.37 3.02 4.35
C HIS A 148 9.06 3.17 5.72
N ALA A 149 8.70 2.36 6.72
CA ALA A 149 9.25 2.48 8.07
C ALA A 149 10.65 1.85 8.17
N PHE A 150 11.69 2.68 8.37
CA PHE A 150 13.06 2.21 8.65
C PHE A 150 13.19 1.51 10.02
N ARG A 151 12.48 2.02 11.03
CA ARG A 151 12.48 1.49 12.40
C ARG A 151 11.12 0.85 12.68
N LEU A 152 10.82 -0.24 11.99
CA LEU A 152 9.49 -0.84 11.94
C LEU A 152 8.97 -1.25 13.33
N SER A 153 9.79 -1.87 14.19
CA SER A 153 9.40 -2.22 15.56
C SER A 153 9.02 -0.98 16.38
N LYS A 154 9.81 0.10 16.27
CA LYS A 154 9.49 1.37 16.95
C LYS A 154 8.17 1.95 16.46
N THR A 155 7.96 1.98 15.15
CA THR A 155 6.71 2.47 14.56
C THR A 155 5.52 1.65 15.07
N MET A 156 5.60 0.32 15.05
CA MET A 156 4.54 -0.56 15.57
C MET A 156 4.28 -0.33 17.06
N TRP A 157 5.32 -0.13 17.85
CA TRP A 157 5.19 0.21 19.26
C TRP A 157 4.46 1.53 19.48
N GLU A 158 4.85 2.60 18.77
CA GLU A 158 4.17 3.90 18.87
C GLU A 158 2.69 3.81 18.47
N LEU A 159 2.38 3.11 17.39
CA LEU A 159 0.99 2.89 16.96
C LEU A 159 0.20 2.06 17.97
N ASN A 160 0.80 1.02 18.58
CA ASN A 160 0.16 0.23 19.62
C ASN A 160 -0.20 1.08 20.84
N LYS A 161 0.72 1.93 21.32
CA LYS A 161 0.49 2.85 22.45
C LYS A 161 -0.66 3.84 22.18
N THR A 162 -0.84 4.22 20.95
CA THR A 162 -1.79 5.24 20.51
C THR A 162 -3.21 4.72 20.44
N LEU A 163 -3.39 3.42 20.14
CA LEU A 163 -4.68 2.76 20.10
C LEU A 163 -5.27 2.57 21.50
N LYS A 164 -6.58 2.71 21.60
CA LYS A 164 -7.35 2.23 22.76
C LYS A 164 -7.28 0.71 22.84
N LYS A 165 -7.49 0.15 24.03
CA LYS A 165 -7.43 -1.30 24.30
C LYS A 165 -8.24 -2.15 23.31
N ASN A 166 -9.43 -1.67 22.93
CA ASN A 166 -10.32 -2.35 21.97
C ASN A 166 -10.34 -1.64 20.61
N GLY A 167 -9.32 -0.81 20.32
CA GLY A 167 -9.18 -0.14 19.04
C GLY A 167 -8.72 -1.09 17.94
N LEU A 168 -9.00 -0.74 16.71
CA LEU A 168 -8.64 -1.51 15.52
C LEU A 168 -7.61 -0.77 14.69
N MET A 169 -6.65 -1.49 14.13
CA MET A 169 -5.76 -0.97 13.09
C MET A 169 -6.01 -1.73 11.79
N PHE A 170 -6.34 -0.99 10.74
CA PHE A 170 -6.59 -1.46 9.39
C PHE A 170 -5.34 -1.21 8.54
N ASN A 171 -4.83 -2.24 7.90
CA ASN A 171 -3.62 -2.16 7.09
C ASN A 171 -3.91 -2.69 5.69
N PHE A 172 -3.61 -1.89 4.67
CA PHE A 172 -3.59 -2.32 3.28
C PHE A 172 -2.18 -2.04 2.75
N GLU A 173 -1.33 -3.07 2.67
CA GLU A 173 0.11 -2.89 2.55
C GLU A 173 0.77 -3.79 1.52
N TYR A 174 1.86 -3.30 0.95
CA TYR A 174 2.84 -4.13 0.27
C TYR A 174 3.68 -4.89 1.31
N VAL A 175 3.72 -6.22 1.16
CA VAL A 175 4.44 -7.15 2.05
C VAL A 175 5.39 -8.07 1.27
N GLY A 176 5.70 -7.67 0.06
CA GLY A 176 6.65 -8.35 -0.80
C GLY A 176 8.12 -8.14 -0.37
N PRO A 177 9.08 -8.62 -1.18
CA PRO A 177 10.49 -8.46 -0.88
C PRO A 177 10.89 -7.00 -0.72
N SER A 178 11.71 -6.71 0.30
CA SER A 178 12.27 -5.38 0.52
C SER A 178 12.95 -4.85 -0.74
N TYR A 179 12.75 -3.56 -1.04
CA TYR A 179 13.25 -2.89 -2.25
C TYR A 179 12.87 -3.61 -3.56
N ASN A 180 11.75 -4.33 -3.58
CA ASN A 180 11.30 -5.12 -4.74
C ASN A 180 12.38 -6.11 -5.24
N GLN A 181 13.22 -6.64 -4.35
CA GLN A 181 14.28 -7.58 -4.66
C GLN A 181 13.72 -9.00 -4.82
N TYR A 182 12.92 -9.23 -5.86
CA TYR A 182 12.35 -10.54 -6.17
C TYR A 182 13.43 -11.62 -6.35
N SER A 183 13.17 -12.85 -5.90
CA SER A 183 14.06 -14.00 -6.11
C SER A 183 14.22 -14.32 -7.60
N ASP A 184 15.33 -14.98 -7.99
CA ASP A 184 15.55 -15.41 -9.38
C ASP A 184 14.43 -16.28 -9.92
N LYS A 185 13.90 -17.18 -9.06
CA LYS A 185 12.73 -18.02 -9.38
C LYS A 185 11.49 -17.16 -9.70
N HIS A 186 11.22 -16.15 -8.89
CA HIS A 186 10.07 -15.27 -9.08
C HIS A 186 10.22 -14.44 -10.36
N VAL A 187 11.39 -13.83 -10.56
CA VAL A 187 11.72 -13.08 -11.79
C VAL A 187 11.57 -13.95 -13.04
N LYS A 188 12.03 -15.21 -13.01
CA LYS A 188 11.90 -16.16 -14.12
C LYS A 188 10.43 -16.41 -14.47
N ILE A 189 9.55 -16.55 -13.47
CA ILE A 189 8.11 -16.74 -13.67
C ILE A 189 7.47 -15.49 -14.29
N ILE A 190 7.75 -14.29 -13.74
CA ILE A 190 7.25 -13.04 -14.30
C ILE A 190 7.66 -12.91 -15.77
N LYS A 191 8.93 -13.17 -16.06
CA LYS A 191 9.47 -13.10 -17.43
C LYS A 191 8.79 -14.09 -18.36
N GLN A 192 8.60 -15.33 -17.93
CA GLN A 192 7.89 -16.35 -18.73
C GLN A 192 6.47 -15.90 -19.09
N VAL A 193 5.72 -15.37 -18.14
CA VAL A 193 4.36 -14.86 -18.38
C VAL A 193 4.42 -13.65 -19.31
N ASN A 194 5.28 -12.68 -19.05
CA ASN A 194 5.43 -11.49 -19.89
C ASN A 194 5.80 -11.84 -21.35
N ASP A 195 6.70 -12.81 -21.55
CA ASP A 195 7.12 -13.23 -22.89
C ASP A 195 5.99 -13.92 -23.68
N SER A 196 5.02 -14.51 -22.99
CA SER A 196 3.84 -15.13 -23.61
C SER A 196 2.74 -14.13 -24.03
N LEU A 197 2.81 -12.88 -23.56
CA LEU A 197 1.80 -11.87 -23.87
C LEU A 197 1.92 -11.36 -25.31
N PRO A 198 0.82 -10.83 -25.91
CA PRO A 198 0.90 -10.09 -27.15
C PRO A 198 1.87 -8.92 -27.06
N SER A 199 2.53 -8.55 -28.16
CA SER A 199 3.59 -7.53 -28.19
C SER A 199 3.20 -6.19 -27.58
N ARG A 200 1.93 -5.78 -27.72
CA ARG A 200 1.37 -4.57 -27.14
C ARG A 200 1.50 -4.55 -25.61
N PHE A 201 1.25 -5.69 -24.96
CA PHE A 201 1.19 -5.81 -23.50
C PHE A 201 2.50 -6.25 -22.87
N LYS A 202 3.50 -6.65 -23.69
CA LYS A 202 4.83 -6.94 -23.16
C LYS A 202 5.50 -5.70 -22.60
N THR A 203 6.13 -5.86 -21.46
CA THR A 203 6.90 -4.78 -20.83
C THR A 203 8.36 -5.19 -20.66
N ILE A 204 9.22 -4.19 -20.47
CA ILE A 204 10.57 -4.40 -19.96
C ILE A 204 10.44 -4.49 -18.46
N ILE A 205 10.63 -5.68 -17.91
CA ILE A 205 10.62 -5.87 -16.47
C ILE A 205 12.04 -5.61 -16.00
N PRO A 206 12.28 -4.58 -15.18
CA PRO A 206 13.54 -4.50 -14.45
C PRO A 206 13.56 -5.71 -13.52
N LEU A 207 14.48 -6.62 -13.81
CA LEU A 207 14.60 -7.91 -13.12
C LEU A 207 14.77 -7.73 -11.60
N ARG A 208 15.46 -6.69 -11.21
CA ARG A 208 15.54 -6.11 -9.86
C ARG A 208 15.93 -4.65 -10.02
N PRO A 209 15.22 -3.73 -9.40
CA PRO A 209 15.68 -2.35 -9.36
C PRO A 209 17.08 -2.29 -8.74
N LYS A 210 17.97 -1.48 -9.28
CA LYS A 210 19.28 -1.27 -8.64
C LYS A 210 19.02 -0.60 -7.28
N LEU A 211 19.66 -1.07 -6.22
CA LEU A 211 19.53 -0.46 -4.89
C LEU A 211 19.88 1.03 -4.90
N THR A 212 20.83 1.45 -5.73
CA THR A 212 21.17 2.86 -5.96
C THR A 212 20.00 3.69 -6.52
N SER A 213 19.04 3.05 -7.19
CA SER A 213 17.83 3.76 -7.66
C SER A 213 16.95 4.22 -6.49
N PHE A 214 16.87 3.42 -5.43
CA PHE A 214 16.16 3.80 -4.21
C PHE A 214 16.91 4.89 -3.45
N GLN A 215 18.24 4.79 -3.32
CA GLN A 215 19.07 5.81 -2.67
C GLN A 215 18.94 7.19 -3.33
N ASN A 216 18.78 7.22 -4.66
CA ASN A 216 18.64 8.46 -5.44
C ASN A 216 17.18 8.91 -5.60
N GLY A 217 16.22 8.03 -5.33
CA GLY A 217 14.79 8.25 -5.43
C GLY A 217 14.13 8.36 -4.07
N ASP A 218 13.42 7.32 -3.69
CA ASP A 218 12.86 7.16 -2.36
C ASP A 218 13.59 6.05 -1.61
N PRO A 219 14.52 6.38 -0.71
CA PRO A 219 15.27 5.36 0.04
C PRO A 219 14.40 4.59 1.03
N SER A 220 13.19 5.03 1.32
CA SER A 220 12.25 4.36 2.21
C SER A 220 11.32 3.37 1.47
N GLU A 221 11.26 3.40 0.13
CA GLU A 221 10.36 2.55 -0.64
C GLU A 221 10.61 1.06 -0.36
N ALA A 222 9.61 0.41 0.22
CA ALA A 222 9.62 -1.01 0.58
C ALA A 222 10.83 -1.46 1.43
N VAL A 223 11.40 -0.56 2.26
CA VAL A 223 12.67 -0.79 2.98
C VAL A 223 12.64 -2.02 3.90
N ASN A 224 11.50 -2.32 4.53
CA ASN A 224 11.28 -3.44 5.44
C ASN A 224 9.95 -4.18 5.14
N ALA A 225 9.54 -4.19 3.88
CA ALA A 225 8.23 -4.73 3.51
C ALA A 225 8.10 -6.23 3.82
N ASP A 226 9.15 -7.02 3.63
CA ASP A 226 9.20 -8.45 3.94
C ASP A 226 9.14 -8.76 5.46
N LEU A 227 9.46 -7.79 6.31
CA LEU A 227 9.38 -7.92 7.76
C LEU A 227 8.05 -7.39 8.33
N LEU A 228 7.21 -6.74 7.52
CA LEU A 228 6.05 -6.01 8.00
C LEU A 228 5.05 -6.90 8.74
N LEU A 229 4.60 -8.01 8.13
CA LEU A 229 3.63 -8.91 8.76
C LEU A 229 4.17 -9.53 10.05
N SER A 230 5.42 -10.01 10.04
CA SER A 230 6.05 -10.59 11.23
C SER A 230 6.19 -9.55 12.35
N THR A 231 6.44 -8.29 12.02
CA THR A 231 6.51 -7.22 13.02
C THR A 231 5.12 -6.84 13.54
N ILE A 232 4.11 -6.72 12.69
CA ILE A 232 2.73 -6.49 13.12
C ILE A 232 2.32 -7.54 14.16
N THR A 233 2.58 -8.83 13.92
CA THR A 233 2.20 -9.92 14.85
C THR A 233 2.91 -9.90 16.18
N ARG A 234 4.03 -9.20 16.32
CA ARG A 234 4.71 -9.01 17.61
C ARG A 234 3.96 -8.02 18.53
N PHE A 235 3.38 -6.98 17.95
CA PHE A 235 2.71 -5.90 18.69
C PHE A 235 1.19 -5.98 18.70
N PHE A 236 0.60 -6.72 17.75
CA PHE A 236 -0.84 -6.80 17.55
C PHE A 236 -1.33 -8.23 17.39
N ASN A 237 -2.60 -8.47 17.71
CA ASN A 237 -3.32 -9.70 17.40
C ASN A 237 -4.09 -9.50 16.08
N ILE A 238 -3.87 -10.37 15.10
CA ILE A 238 -4.63 -10.35 13.85
C ILE A 238 -6.04 -10.87 14.13
N ILE A 239 -7.06 -10.12 13.75
CA ILE A 239 -8.48 -10.52 13.83
C ILE A 239 -9.11 -10.76 12.45
N TYR A 240 -8.49 -10.24 11.41
CA TYR A 240 -8.85 -10.49 10.02
C TYR A 240 -7.63 -10.34 9.11
N GLU A 241 -7.46 -11.25 8.17
CA GLU A 241 -6.34 -11.21 7.20
C GLU A 241 -6.80 -11.73 5.85
N ARG A 242 -6.40 -11.01 4.81
CA ARG A 242 -6.56 -11.41 3.41
C ARG A 242 -5.28 -11.11 2.62
N LYS A 243 -4.75 -12.13 1.99
CA LYS A 243 -3.63 -11.98 1.06
C LYS A 243 -4.17 -11.60 -0.31
N ILE A 244 -3.52 -10.60 -0.91
CA ILE A 244 -3.87 -10.10 -2.24
C ILE A 244 -2.63 -10.31 -3.11
N ASN A 245 -2.67 -11.28 -4.01
CA ASN A 245 -1.50 -11.74 -4.76
C ASN A 245 -0.65 -10.58 -5.36
N GLY A 246 -0.65 -10.37 -6.66
CA GLY A 246 0.06 -9.29 -7.33
C GLY A 246 1.49 -9.64 -7.77
N GLY A 247 1.98 -10.85 -7.50
CA GLY A 247 3.36 -11.24 -7.80
C GLY A 247 3.71 -11.26 -9.29
N ILE A 248 2.72 -11.35 -10.17
CA ILE A 248 2.86 -11.29 -11.63
C ILE A 248 2.17 -10.05 -12.19
N ALA A 249 0.92 -9.83 -11.80
CA ALA A 249 0.11 -8.73 -12.34
C ALA A 249 0.72 -7.37 -12.01
N TYR A 250 1.07 -7.11 -10.75
CA TYR A 250 1.62 -5.82 -10.34
C TYR A 250 2.86 -5.39 -11.16
N PRO A 251 3.96 -6.17 -11.25
CA PRO A 251 5.13 -5.75 -12.00
C PRO A 251 4.87 -5.59 -13.50
N ILE A 252 3.97 -6.39 -14.11
CA ILE A 252 3.66 -6.28 -15.54
C ILE A 252 2.77 -5.06 -15.80
N LEU A 253 1.69 -4.90 -15.06
CA LEU A 253 0.74 -3.79 -15.22
C LEU A 253 1.42 -2.45 -14.91
N TRP A 254 2.14 -2.34 -13.79
CA TRP A 254 2.84 -1.13 -13.40
C TRP A 254 3.82 -0.63 -14.47
N ASN A 255 4.62 -1.53 -15.04
CA ASN A 255 5.62 -1.15 -16.04
C ASN A 255 5.03 -0.90 -17.44
N ASN A 256 3.74 -1.11 -17.66
CA ASN A 256 3.06 -0.89 -18.95
C ASN A 256 1.65 -0.30 -18.78
N ILE A 257 1.41 0.40 -17.69
CA ILE A 257 0.09 0.88 -17.27
C ILE A 257 -0.65 1.66 -18.38
N ASP A 258 0.05 2.42 -19.21
CA ASP A 258 -0.54 3.22 -20.28
C ASP A 258 -1.31 2.37 -21.32
N GLU A 259 -0.91 1.11 -21.55
CA GLU A 259 -1.64 0.23 -22.45
C GLU A 259 -2.88 -0.38 -21.77
N PHE A 260 -2.84 -0.59 -20.47
CA PHE A 260 -3.96 -1.15 -19.71
C PHE A 260 -5.02 -0.10 -19.35
N LYS A 261 -4.64 1.17 -19.21
CA LYS A 261 -5.57 2.30 -19.01
C LYS A 261 -6.58 2.50 -20.15
N LYS A 262 -6.30 1.98 -21.34
CA LYS A 262 -7.18 2.14 -22.51
C LYS A 262 -8.50 1.38 -22.36
N ILE A 263 -8.60 0.44 -21.44
CA ILE A 263 -9.81 -0.31 -21.04
C ILE A 263 -10.53 -0.94 -22.24
N ASP A 264 -9.81 -1.33 -23.29
CA ASP A 264 -10.36 -2.10 -24.40
C ASP A 264 -10.47 -3.60 -24.04
N LEU A 265 -11.19 -4.37 -24.85
CA LEU A 265 -11.44 -5.79 -24.59
C LEU A 265 -10.15 -6.61 -24.45
N ASP A 266 -9.10 -6.27 -25.21
CA ASP A 266 -7.83 -6.99 -25.13
C ASP A 266 -7.11 -6.68 -23.81
N ALA A 267 -7.09 -5.40 -23.39
CA ALA A 267 -6.53 -5.00 -22.11
C ALA A 267 -7.24 -5.72 -20.93
N GLN A 268 -8.57 -5.81 -20.99
CA GLN A 268 -9.35 -6.54 -19.98
C GLN A 268 -9.01 -8.02 -19.96
N LYS A 269 -9.00 -8.71 -21.12
CA LYS A 269 -8.64 -10.14 -21.22
C LYS A 269 -7.23 -10.41 -20.71
N ILE A 270 -6.26 -9.55 -21.03
CA ILE A 270 -4.90 -9.72 -20.55
C ILE A 270 -4.81 -9.48 -19.05
N THR A 271 -5.55 -8.48 -18.51
CA THR A 271 -5.62 -8.28 -17.06
C THR A 271 -6.19 -9.50 -16.34
N ASP A 272 -7.28 -10.09 -16.83
CA ASP A 272 -7.88 -11.32 -16.30
C ASP A 272 -6.90 -12.52 -16.37
N LEU A 273 -6.15 -12.63 -17.48
CA LEU A 273 -5.08 -13.64 -17.60
C LEU A 273 -3.99 -13.45 -16.54
N LEU A 274 -3.55 -12.21 -16.30
CA LEU A 274 -2.52 -11.91 -15.31
C LEU A 274 -3.00 -12.23 -13.90
N ILE A 275 -4.24 -11.91 -13.55
CA ILE A 275 -4.88 -12.28 -12.27
C ILE A 275 -4.90 -13.82 -12.12
N THR A 276 -5.38 -14.54 -13.14
CA THR A 276 -5.42 -16.01 -13.12
C THR A 276 -4.02 -16.61 -12.92
N LYS A 277 -2.99 -16.05 -13.56
CA LYS A 277 -1.60 -16.51 -13.38
C LYS A 277 -1.07 -16.20 -11.98
N ASP A 278 -1.39 -15.05 -11.42
CA ASP A 278 -1.06 -14.72 -10.04
C ASP A 278 -1.64 -15.75 -9.07
N GLU A 279 -2.94 -16.03 -9.18
CA GLU A 279 -3.63 -17.01 -8.33
C GLU A 279 -3.02 -18.40 -8.48
N GLN A 280 -2.80 -18.85 -9.73
CA GLN A 280 -2.23 -20.15 -10.03
C GLN A 280 -0.84 -20.32 -9.39
N PHE A 281 0.08 -19.37 -9.59
CA PHE A 281 1.45 -19.52 -9.12
C PHE A 281 1.56 -19.29 -7.61
N THR A 282 0.71 -18.44 -7.04
CA THR A 282 0.69 -18.20 -5.59
C THR A 282 0.10 -19.39 -4.84
N SER A 283 -1.02 -19.97 -5.30
CA SER A 283 -1.61 -21.18 -4.70
C SER A 283 -0.68 -22.40 -4.75
N GLN A 284 0.18 -22.47 -5.77
CA GLN A 284 1.21 -23.50 -5.89
C GLN A 284 2.47 -23.21 -5.04
N GLY A 285 2.50 -22.14 -4.26
CA GLY A 285 3.67 -21.74 -3.46
C GLY A 285 4.91 -21.37 -4.29
N LYS A 286 4.74 -21.05 -5.58
CA LYS A 286 5.85 -20.73 -6.49
C LYS A 286 6.29 -19.26 -6.38
N ILE A 287 5.35 -18.38 -6.05
CA ILE A 287 5.56 -16.95 -5.78
C ILE A 287 4.81 -16.54 -4.51
N PRO A 288 5.26 -15.52 -3.78
CA PRO A 288 4.53 -14.99 -2.63
C PRO A 288 3.39 -14.07 -3.06
N SER A 289 2.41 -13.86 -2.17
CA SER A 289 1.54 -12.68 -2.23
C SER A 289 2.36 -11.44 -1.92
N LEU A 290 2.14 -10.37 -2.69
CA LEU A 290 2.86 -9.11 -2.49
C LEU A 290 2.06 -8.08 -1.68
N PHE A 291 0.74 -8.26 -1.57
CA PHE A 291 -0.12 -7.33 -0.85
C PHE A 291 -0.94 -8.05 0.22
N LEU A 292 -1.27 -7.30 1.26
CA LEU A 292 -2.01 -7.78 2.42
C LEU A 292 -3.06 -6.75 2.83
N TYR A 293 -4.28 -7.21 3.09
CA TYR A 293 -5.25 -6.50 3.91
C TYR A 293 -5.36 -7.19 5.26
N SER A 294 -5.18 -6.44 6.35
CA SER A 294 -5.32 -7.00 7.70
C SER A 294 -5.97 -6.01 8.65
N VAL A 295 -6.75 -6.56 9.60
CA VAL A 295 -7.31 -5.82 10.72
C VAL A 295 -6.77 -6.44 12.00
N VAL A 296 -6.24 -5.60 12.88
CA VAL A 296 -5.53 -6.05 14.06
C VAL A 296 -5.94 -5.26 15.31
N MET A 297 -5.80 -5.88 16.47
CA MET A 297 -6.02 -5.27 17.80
C MET A 297 -4.70 -5.16 18.56
N PRO A 298 -4.48 -4.11 19.38
CA PRO A 298 -3.25 -3.96 20.13
C PRO A 298 -3.08 -5.08 21.17
N LYS A 299 -1.88 -5.63 21.24
CA LYS A 299 -1.51 -6.51 22.35
C LYS A 299 -1.29 -5.70 23.62
N PRO A 300 -1.69 -6.22 24.81
CA PRO A 300 -1.24 -5.68 26.07
C PRO A 300 0.29 -5.67 26.17
N TYR A 301 0.87 -4.69 26.83
CA TYR A 301 2.34 -4.55 26.95
C TYR A 301 3.01 -5.79 27.55
N SER A 302 2.33 -6.46 28.47
CA SER A 302 2.80 -7.72 29.08
C SER A 302 2.94 -8.90 28.09
N MET A 303 2.32 -8.81 26.92
CA MET A 303 2.38 -9.84 25.86
C MET A 303 3.37 -9.49 24.75
N ILE A 304 3.99 -8.32 24.81
CA ILE A 304 5.01 -7.92 23.83
C ILE A 304 6.36 -8.42 24.34
N PRO A 305 7.13 -9.15 23.52
CA PRO A 305 8.42 -9.69 23.94
C PRO A 305 9.37 -8.59 24.43
N SER A 306 10.05 -8.82 25.56
CA SER A 306 10.91 -7.81 26.19
C SER A 306 12.10 -7.38 25.31
N ASN A 307 12.60 -8.25 24.46
CA ASN A 307 13.66 -7.93 23.49
C ASN A 307 13.22 -6.91 22.43
N GLU A 308 11.91 -6.77 22.17
CA GLU A 308 11.42 -5.73 21.27
C GLU A 308 11.65 -4.32 21.81
N PHE A 309 11.67 -4.16 23.14
CA PHE A 309 11.95 -2.86 23.78
C PHE A 309 13.42 -2.46 23.71
N LEU A 310 14.33 -3.40 23.50
CA LEU A 310 15.76 -3.13 23.34
C LEU A 310 16.10 -2.57 21.94
N SER A 311 15.22 -2.78 20.97
CA SER A 311 15.37 -2.32 19.58
C SER A 311 14.69 -0.97 19.27
N LEU A 312 14.00 -0.39 20.27
CA LEU A 312 13.27 0.89 20.14
C LEU A 312 14.19 2.08 20.43
#